data_456186c8fc8b4e809ec33f8daa0b71fd
#
_entry.id   456186c8fc8b4e809ec33f8daa0b71fd
#
_cell.length_a   1.000
_cell.length_b   1.000
_cell.length_c   1.000
_cell.angle_alpha   90.00
_cell.angle_beta   90.00
_cell.angle_gamma   90.00
#
_symmetry.space_group_name_H-M   'P 1'
#
loop_
_entity.id
_entity.type
_entity.pdbx_description
1 polymer ?
#
loop_
_entity_poly.entity_id
_entity_poly.type
_entity_poly.pdbx_seq_one_letter_code
_entity_poly.pdbx_strand_id
1 'polypeptide(L)'
;MKPGKLITFEGGEGSGKSSILKKISEELQKRNIPFIITREPGGTKISEEIRSIILDKQNTAMDKKTEALLYCASRRQHLVEKVFPSLEKGINVISDRYIDSSLVYQGYARGLGFDSVMDINLFAIDNRLPDKTLYFSIRPE
;
A
#
# COMPACT_ATOMS: atom_id res chain seq x y z
N MET A 1 -22.17 -11.90 -6.90
CA MET A 1 -20.74 -11.95 -7.23
C MET A 1 -19.94 -11.82 -5.94
N LYS A 2 -18.97 -12.72 -5.75
CA LYS A 2 -18.09 -12.60 -4.57
C LYS A 2 -17.19 -11.38 -4.71
N PRO A 3 -16.98 -10.59 -3.65
CA PRO A 3 -16.01 -9.51 -3.70
C PRO A 3 -14.61 -10.04 -3.94
N GLY A 4 -13.76 -9.22 -4.55
CA GLY A 4 -12.36 -9.54 -4.73
C GLY A 4 -11.60 -9.52 -3.40
N LYS A 5 -10.41 -10.06 -3.41
CA LYS A 5 -9.51 -10.09 -2.24
C LYS A 5 -8.47 -9.00 -2.36
N LEU A 6 -8.16 -8.37 -1.23
CA LEU A 6 -7.06 -7.42 -1.12
C LEU A 6 -5.86 -8.14 -0.54
N ILE A 7 -4.82 -8.25 -1.34
CA ILE A 7 -3.57 -8.92 -0.97
C ILE A 7 -2.47 -7.87 -1.01
N THR A 8 -1.68 -7.77 0.03
CA THR A 8 -0.62 -6.78 0.11
C THR A 8 0.75 -7.44 0.20
N PHE A 9 1.73 -6.79 -0.42
CA PHE A 9 3.12 -7.23 -0.43
C PHE A 9 3.94 -6.19 0.32
N GLU A 10 4.61 -6.63 1.37
CA GLU A 10 5.42 -5.77 2.22
C GLU A 10 6.87 -6.27 2.21
N GLY A 11 7.82 -5.34 2.24
CA GLY A 11 9.24 -5.66 2.27
C GLY A 11 10.07 -4.56 1.62
N GLY A 12 11.35 -4.56 1.92
CA GLY A 12 12.28 -3.57 1.40
C GLY A 12 12.67 -3.81 -0.05
N GLU A 13 13.39 -2.85 -0.61
CA GLU A 13 13.97 -3.00 -1.94
C GLU A 13 14.98 -4.15 -1.94
N GLY A 14 15.08 -4.84 -3.08
CA GLY A 14 15.98 -5.99 -3.21
C GLY A 14 15.51 -7.23 -2.49
N SER A 15 14.28 -7.28 -1.99
CA SER A 15 13.73 -8.43 -1.28
C SER A 15 13.15 -9.52 -2.19
N GLY A 16 13.13 -9.27 -3.50
CA GLY A 16 12.57 -10.22 -4.47
C GLY A 16 11.08 -10.03 -4.75
N LYS A 17 10.46 -8.97 -4.22
CA LYS A 17 9.03 -8.70 -4.44
C LYS A 17 8.67 -8.65 -5.93
N SER A 18 9.44 -7.92 -6.73
CA SER A 18 9.13 -7.75 -8.16
C SER A 18 9.13 -9.07 -8.92
N SER A 19 10.09 -9.96 -8.61
CA SER A 19 10.17 -11.28 -9.25
C SER A 19 8.98 -12.15 -8.89
N ILE A 20 8.55 -12.13 -7.63
CA ILE A 20 7.41 -12.92 -7.16
C ILE A 20 6.11 -12.36 -7.72
N LEU A 21 5.96 -11.02 -7.76
CA LEU A 21 4.79 -10.37 -8.37
C LEU A 21 4.61 -10.80 -9.82
N LYS A 22 5.71 -10.86 -10.57
CA LYS A 22 5.67 -11.31 -11.96
C LYS A 22 5.18 -12.76 -12.08
N LYS A 23 5.71 -13.64 -11.25
CA LYS A 23 5.30 -15.07 -11.25
C LYS A 23 3.84 -15.24 -10.86
N ILE A 24 3.38 -14.51 -9.85
CA ILE A 24 1.98 -14.55 -9.42
C ILE A 24 1.06 -14.03 -10.52
N SER A 25 1.44 -12.94 -11.19
CA SER A 25 0.67 -12.40 -12.32
C SER A 25 0.51 -13.43 -13.41
N GLU A 26 1.59 -14.11 -13.80
CA GLU A 26 1.56 -15.14 -14.82
C GLU A 26 0.62 -16.29 -14.43
N GLU A 27 0.68 -16.71 -13.17
CA GLU A 27 -0.16 -17.81 -12.69
C GLU A 27 -1.64 -17.43 -12.63
N LEU A 28 -1.95 -16.21 -12.17
CA LEU A 28 -3.33 -15.74 -12.14
C LEU A 28 -3.91 -15.60 -13.55
N GLN A 29 -3.11 -15.14 -14.51
CA GLN A 29 -3.52 -15.08 -15.91
C GLN A 29 -3.83 -16.46 -16.47
N LYS A 30 -2.98 -17.45 -16.19
CA LYS A 30 -3.20 -18.83 -16.62
C LYS A 30 -4.51 -19.42 -16.07
N ARG A 31 -4.86 -19.05 -14.85
CA ARG A 31 -6.08 -19.52 -14.18
C ARG A 31 -7.31 -18.70 -14.48
N ASN A 32 -7.17 -17.66 -15.31
CA ASN A 32 -8.26 -16.73 -15.63
C ASN A 32 -8.89 -16.07 -14.39
N ILE A 33 -8.07 -15.79 -13.38
CA ILE A 33 -8.50 -15.10 -12.16
C ILE A 33 -8.32 -13.61 -12.38
N PRO A 34 -9.39 -12.78 -12.28
CA PRO A 34 -9.28 -11.34 -12.49
C PRO A 34 -8.50 -10.68 -11.36
N PHE A 35 -7.55 -9.85 -11.72
CA PHE A 35 -6.72 -9.12 -10.76
C PHE A 35 -6.17 -7.84 -11.35
N ILE A 36 -5.81 -6.90 -10.48
CA ILE A 36 -4.99 -5.75 -10.81
C ILE A 36 -3.84 -5.66 -9.84
N ILE A 37 -2.73 -5.09 -10.30
CA ILE A 37 -1.58 -4.79 -9.46
C ILE A 37 -1.49 -3.28 -9.32
N THR A 38 -1.29 -2.82 -8.11
CA THR A 38 -1.15 -1.40 -7.80
C THR A 38 -0.07 -1.20 -6.74
N ARG A 39 0.19 0.04 -6.37
CA ARG A 39 1.24 0.36 -5.39
C ARG A 39 0.84 1.53 -4.51
N GLU A 40 1.49 1.65 -3.35
CA GLU A 40 1.36 2.78 -2.45
C GLU A 40 2.74 3.28 -2.00
N PRO A 41 2.90 4.58 -1.80
CA PRO A 41 1.93 5.65 -2.07
C PRO A 41 1.78 5.87 -3.58
N GLY A 42 0.58 6.27 -4.00
CA GLY A 42 0.26 6.52 -5.40
C GLY A 42 -0.90 5.65 -5.89
N GLY A 43 -0.89 5.35 -7.18
CA GLY A 43 -1.87 4.44 -7.80
C GLY A 43 -2.99 5.14 -8.56
N THR A 44 -3.29 6.38 -8.28
CA THR A 44 -4.26 7.23 -9.00
C THR A 44 -3.66 8.61 -9.19
N LYS A 45 -4.29 9.44 -10.03
CA LYS A 45 -3.74 10.78 -10.33
C LYS A 45 -3.49 11.61 -9.08
N ILE A 46 -4.51 11.78 -8.24
CA ILE A 46 -4.38 12.57 -7.00
C ILE A 46 -3.39 11.92 -6.05
N SER A 47 -3.44 10.61 -5.90
CA SER A 47 -2.51 9.87 -5.05
C SER A 47 -1.07 10.03 -5.50
N GLU A 48 -0.82 10.05 -6.83
CA GLU A 48 0.53 10.27 -7.38
C GLU A 48 1.00 11.72 -7.15
N GLU A 49 0.11 12.70 -7.22
CA GLU A 49 0.44 14.09 -6.91
C GLU A 49 0.87 14.23 -5.45
N ILE A 50 0.15 13.59 -4.53
CA ILE A 50 0.51 13.55 -3.11
C ILE A 50 1.86 12.85 -2.93
N ARG A 51 2.07 11.72 -3.62
CA ARG A 51 3.36 11.01 -3.60
C ARG A 51 4.51 11.95 -4.00
N SER A 52 4.30 12.76 -5.02
CA SER A 52 5.33 13.70 -5.48
C SER A 52 5.73 14.68 -4.38
N ILE A 53 4.78 15.15 -3.59
CA ILE A 53 5.07 16.04 -2.45
C ILE A 53 5.87 15.30 -1.39
N ILE A 54 5.47 14.08 -1.05
CA ILE A 54 6.15 13.27 -0.03
C ILE A 54 7.60 12.98 -0.41
N LEU A 55 7.85 12.64 -1.67
CA LEU A 55 9.16 12.20 -2.14
C LEU A 55 10.06 13.34 -2.62
N ASP A 56 9.57 14.57 -2.67
CA ASP A 56 10.34 15.72 -3.11
C ASP A 56 11.42 16.04 -2.08
N LYS A 57 12.66 15.85 -2.47
CA LYS A 57 13.83 16.09 -1.60
C LYS A 57 13.99 17.56 -1.19
N GLN A 58 13.36 18.47 -1.91
CA GLN A 58 13.38 19.91 -1.57
C GLN A 58 12.44 20.25 -0.41
N ASN A 59 11.49 19.39 -0.10
CA ASN A 59 10.55 19.58 1.00
C ASN A 59 11.17 19.18 2.35
N THR A 60 12.28 19.83 2.69
CA THR A 60 13.05 19.53 3.91
C THR A 60 12.35 19.97 5.19
N ALA A 61 11.38 20.91 5.08
CA ALA A 61 10.64 21.40 6.21
C ALA A 61 9.41 20.54 6.55
N MET A 62 9.21 19.43 5.84
CA MET A 62 8.05 18.58 6.09
C MET A 62 8.08 17.98 7.50
N ASP A 63 7.04 18.26 8.26
CA ASP A 63 6.84 17.72 9.60
C ASP A 63 6.49 16.22 9.53
N LYS A 64 6.89 15.47 10.54
CA LYS A 64 6.66 14.01 10.60
C LYS A 64 5.18 13.64 10.58
N LYS A 65 4.34 14.40 11.29
CA LYS A 65 2.89 14.15 11.28
C LYS A 65 2.28 14.54 9.93
N THR A 66 2.76 15.62 9.31
CA THR A 66 2.34 16.00 7.96
C THR A 66 2.65 14.88 6.97
N GLU A 67 3.85 14.32 7.05
CA GLU A 67 4.23 13.19 6.20
C GLU A 67 3.27 12.00 6.38
N ALA A 68 3.01 11.62 7.63
CA ALA A 68 2.11 10.49 7.94
C ALA A 68 0.69 10.75 7.40
N LEU A 69 0.18 11.98 7.56
CA LEU A 69 -1.13 12.35 7.06
C LEU A 69 -1.20 12.36 5.54
N LEU A 70 -0.12 12.77 4.86
CA LEU A 70 -0.04 12.72 3.40
C LEU A 70 -0.03 11.29 2.89
N TYR A 71 0.66 10.37 3.54
CA TYR A 71 0.59 8.95 3.20
C TYR A 71 -0.84 8.43 3.33
N CYS A 72 -1.54 8.79 4.41
CA CYS A 72 -2.94 8.41 4.60
C CYS A 72 -3.86 9.01 3.55
N ALA A 73 -3.64 10.28 3.17
CA ALA A 73 -4.43 10.95 2.15
C ALA A 73 -4.25 10.27 0.78
N SER A 74 -3.01 9.97 0.40
CA SER A 74 -2.71 9.24 -0.83
C SER A 74 -3.39 7.87 -0.83
N ARG A 75 -3.30 7.16 0.29
CA ARG A 75 -3.93 5.83 0.46
C ARG A 75 -5.44 5.90 0.33
N ARG A 76 -6.07 6.84 1.03
CA ARG A 76 -7.54 6.99 0.98
C ARG A 76 -8.03 7.21 -0.45
N GLN A 77 -7.40 8.13 -1.16
CA GLN A 77 -7.78 8.43 -2.55
C GLN A 77 -7.59 7.22 -3.45
N HIS A 78 -6.50 6.50 -3.29
CA HIS A 78 -6.21 5.27 -4.02
C HIS A 78 -7.29 4.20 -3.78
N LEU A 79 -7.70 4.03 -2.52
CA LEU A 79 -8.73 3.06 -2.18
C LEU A 79 -10.07 3.40 -2.81
N VAL A 80 -10.50 4.66 -2.70
CA VAL A 80 -11.82 5.10 -3.18
C VAL A 80 -11.91 5.05 -4.70
N GLU A 81 -10.85 5.44 -5.40
CA GLU A 81 -10.88 5.51 -6.86
C GLU A 81 -10.60 4.18 -7.54
N LYS A 82 -9.77 3.33 -6.95
CA LYS A 82 -9.26 2.13 -7.64
C LYS A 82 -9.54 0.84 -6.91
N VAL A 83 -9.14 0.76 -5.64
CA VAL A 83 -9.17 -0.52 -4.92
C VAL A 83 -10.58 -0.96 -4.60
N PHE A 84 -11.36 -0.13 -3.93
CA PHE A 84 -12.73 -0.48 -3.54
C PHE A 84 -13.62 -0.81 -4.75
N PRO A 85 -13.62 0.00 -5.81
CA PRO A 85 -14.42 -0.36 -7.00
C PRO A 85 -14.02 -1.68 -7.63
N SER A 86 -12.71 -1.99 -7.65
CA SER A 86 -12.23 -3.26 -8.19
C SER A 86 -12.70 -4.43 -7.34
N LEU A 87 -12.58 -4.33 -6.03
CA LEU A 87 -13.02 -5.39 -5.10
C LEU A 87 -14.53 -5.65 -5.23
N GLU A 88 -15.32 -4.59 -5.36
CA GLU A 88 -16.78 -4.71 -5.52
C GLU A 88 -17.16 -5.46 -6.80
N LYS A 89 -16.35 -5.35 -7.84
CA LYS A 89 -16.54 -6.06 -9.12
C LYS A 89 -16.02 -7.47 -9.11
N GLY A 90 -15.52 -7.95 -7.99
CA GLY A 90 -14.92 -9.30 -7.90
C GLY A 90 -13.51 -9.38 -8.43
N ILE A 91 -12.85 -8.23 -8.65
CA ILE A 91 -11.46 -8.17 -9.12
C ILE A 91 -10.55 -8.16 -7.90
N ASN A 92 -9.58 -9.08 -7.87
CA ASN A 92 -8.60 -9.13 -6.80
C ASN A 92 -7.59 -7.99 -6.97
N VAL A 93 -7.17 -7.39 -5.86
CA VAL A 93 -6.21 -6.30 -5.88
C VAL A 93 -4.95 -6.74 -5.16
N ILE A 94 -3.83 -6.64 -5.84
CA ILE A 94 -2.50 -6.89 -5.26
C ILE A 94 -1.82 -5.52 -5.13
N SER A 95 -1.59 -5.11 -3.90
CA SER A 95 -0.94 -3.82 -3.62
C SER A 95 0.48 -4.03 -3.15
N ASP A 96 1.41 -3.38 -3.83
CA ASP A 96 2.79 -3.28 -3.35
C ASP A 96 2.79 -2.19 -2.26
N ARG A 97 2.87 -2.63 -1.03
CA ARG A 97 2.78 -1.86 0.21
C ARG A 97 1.35 -1.45 0.58
N TYR A 98 1.13 -1.35 1.87
CA TYR A 98 -0.11 -0.90 2.48
C TYR A 98 0.19 -0.36 3.88
N ILE A 99 -0.73 -0.54 4.86
CA ILE A 99 -0.58 0.08 6.19
C ILE A 99 0.66 -0.38 6.95
N ASP A 100 1.14 -1.59 6.74
CA ASP A 100 2.30 -2.10 7.47
C ASP A 100 3.54 -1.25 7.21
N SER A 101 3.71 -0.77 5.96
CA SER A 101 4.79 0.17 5.65
C SER A 101 4.68 1.46 6.47
N SER A 102 3.46 2.00 6.64
CA SER A 102 3.24 3.18 7.46
C SER A 102 3.57 2.93 8.94
N LEU A 103 3.19 1.76 9.47
CA LEU A 103 3.51 1.41 10.84
C LEU A 103 5.02 1.36 11.09
N VAL A 104 5.77 0.82 10.13
CA VAL A 104 7.22 0.73 10.24
C VAL A 104 7.88 2.09 10.04
N TYR A 105 7.54 2.82 8.96
CA TYR A 105 8.24 4.07 8.60
C TYR A 105 7.77 5.26 9.43
N GLN A 106 6.47 5.50 9.52
CA GLN A 106 5.94 6.63 10.28
C GLN A 106 5.85 6.32 11.76
N GLY A 107 5.40 5.13 12.12
CA GLY A 107 5.23 4.74 13.52
C GLY A 107 6.54 4.51 14.24
N TYR A 108 7.41 3.68 13.68
CA TYR A 108 8.67 3.30 14.32
C TYR A 108 9.83 4.21 13.92
N ALA A 109 10.18 4.25 12.63
CA ALA A 109 11.38 4.96 12.17
C ALA A 109 11.30 6.47 12.40
N ARG A 110 10.12 7.09 12.23
CA ARG A 110 9.90 8.51 12.51
C ARG A 110 9.52 8.80 13.96
N GLY A 111 9.28 7.77 14.76
CA GLY A 111 9.01 7.91 16.18
C GLY A 111 7.61 8.43 16.54
N LEU A 112 6.63 8.33 15.64
CA LEU A 112 5.26 8.78 15.93
C LEU A 112 4.49 7.83 16.83
N GLY A 113 4.94 6.58 16.94
CA GLY A 113 4.29 5.54 17.72
C GLY A 113 3.31 4.71 16.89
N PHE A 114 3.22 3.44 17.26
CA PHE A 114 2.38 2.47 16.55
C PHE A 114 0.90 2.85 16.60
N ASP A 115 0.38 3.15 17.81
CA ASP A 115 -1.05 3.40 18.00
C ASP A 115 -1.55 4.61 17.23
N SER A 116 -0.81 5.72 17.27
CA SER A 116 -1.18 6.93 16.56
C SER A 116 -1.23 6.72 15.05
N VAL A 117 -0.23 6.05 14.50
CA VAL A 117 -0.16 5.78 13.06
C VAL A 117 -1.24 4.77 12.65
N MET A 118 -1.48 3.76 13.49
CA MET A 118 -2.54 2.79 13.25
C MET A 118 -3.91 3.47 13.22
N ASP A 119 -4.19 4.36 14.17
CA ASP A 119 -5.47 5.06 14.27
C ASP A 119 -5.77 5.90 13.02
N ILE A 120 -4.81 6.70 12.54
CA ILE A 120 -5.05 7.51 11.34
C ILE A 120 -5.18 6.64 10.08
N ASN A 121 -4.47 5.53 10.02
CA ASN A 121 -4.59 4.61 8.91
C ASN A 121 -5.93 3.87 8.91
N LEU A 122 -6.40 3.42 10.06
CA LEU A 122 -7.71 2.77 10.16
C LEU A 122 -8.84 3.70 9.73
N PHE A 123 -8.75 4.98 10.10
CA PHE A 123 -9.67 5.99 9.59
C PHE A 123 -9.61 6.10 8.07
N ALA A 124 -8.41 6.20 7.52
CA ALA A 124 -8.21 6.38 6.07
C ALA A 124 -8.74 5.20 5.25
N ILE A 125 -8.64 3.99 5.77
CA ILE A 125 -9.00 2.77 5.03
C ILE A 125 -10.40 2.22 5.38
N ASP A 126 -11.18 2.93 6.20
CA ASP A 126 -12.48 2.45 6.70
C ASP A 126 -12.36 1.06 7.33
N ASN A 127 -11.32 0.83 8.11
CA ASN A 127 -11.00 -0.45 8.75
C ASN A 127 -10.83 -1.61 7.75
N ARG A 128 -10.59 -1.31 6.46
CA ARG A 128 -10.40 -2.34 5.44
C ARG A 128 -8.96 -2.85 5.48
N LEU A 129 -8.72 -3.80 6.36
CA LEU A 129 -7.44 -4.50 6.45
C LEU A 129 -7.28 -5.43 5.24
N PRO A 130 -6.05 -5.79 4.88
CA PRO A 130 -5.85 -6.75 3.80
C PRO A 130 -6.38 -8.13 4.20
N ASP A 131 -6.85 -8.88 3.20
CA ASP A 131 -7.23 -10.28 3.43
C ASP A 131 -6.00 -11.14 3.69
N LYS A 132 -4.88 -10.77 3.06
CA LYS A 132 -3.61 -11.46 3.24
C LYS A 132 -2.45 -10.50 2.99
N THR A 133 -1.41 -10.62 3.80
CA THR A 133 -0.16 -9.87 3.63
C THR A 133 0.98 -10.85 3.46
N LEU A 134 1.81 -10.63 2.45
CA LEU A 134 3.02 -11.40 2.19
C LEU A 134 4.22 -10.52 2.52
N TYR A 135 5.05 -11.00 3.45
CA TYR A 135 6.25 -10.31 3.86
C TYR A 135 7.48 -10.90 3.16
N PHE A 136 8.28 -10.02 2.59
CA PHE A 136 9.54 -10.38 1.95
C PHE A 136 10.68 -9.87 2.82
N SER A 137 11.49 -10.78 3.34
CA SER A 137 12.64 -10.41 4.14
C SER A 137 13.92 -10.89 3.49
N ILE A 138 14.97 -10.08 3.60
CA ILE A 138 16.32 -10.49 3.23
C ILE A 138 17.00 -10.92 4.52
N ARG A 139 17.54 -12.13 4.53
CA ARG A 139 18.35 -12.58 5.67
C ARG A 139 19.70 -11.88 5.59
N PRO A 140 20.13 -11.16 6.62
CA PRO A 140 21.49 -10.66 6.67
C PRO A 140 22.43 -11.86 6.68
N GLU A 141 23.42 -11.81 5.82
CA GLU A 141 24.50 -12.81 5.80
C GLU A 141 25.47 -12.56 6.94
#